data_2aa7c2e9626155ea4735c287a16765ce
#
_entry.id   2aa7c2e9626155ea4735c287a16765ce
#
_cell.length_a   1.000
_cell.length_b   1.000
_cell.length_c   1.000
_cell.angle_alpha   90.00
_cell.angle_beta   90.00
_cell.angle_gamma   90.00
#
_symmetry.space_group_name_H-M   'P 1'
#
loop_
_entity.id
_entity.type
_entity.pdbx_description
1 polymer ?
#
loop_
_entity_poly.entity_id
_entity_poly.type
_entity_poly.pdbx_seq_one_letter_code
_entity_poly.pdbx_strand_id
1 'polypeptide(L)'
;MKKILSFAIVLMCTLLPTKLWAQVEAGSPYKIWTDPVVYRASDQVTWYFDMTDTKFKAGEDLYLWSWAPSEPDAGNWDSSSDFAKLTYLGDNIYAMTMIPEKYYGVPAADMNANDDIFWGRLKNKNGSTQSDVFQVNTSHADWIAFQESGEAWKSFPEKFGLKDPFSLLVDINKLVFAGKAGGLNDISWESLHFHSGLDDWSVSQEAQMWLPEIVEKTKLTHVEGSIYRMDLVPMEYYGVESDYEAENIAWLITTHNPAWAGTSPDAVLKAAAAAPSPDPQFSFFPQKFSALDILTLTRQYNGKTDGDLSYTITAGEKTITGTLIGNRDKRETVINLAKELAGMTSLTKIHLKITNSNDVTVVDTDLPLVPLSEITYE
;
A
#
# COMPACT_ATOMS: atom_id res chain seq x y z
N MET A 1 7.28 1.05 82.84
CA MET A 1 6.28 1.76 82.01
C MET A 1 6.96 2.25 80.72
N LYS A 2 6.77 1.52 79.64
CA LYS A 2 7.33 1.84 78.30
C LYS A 2 6.31 2.65 77.53
N LYS A 3 6.66 3.89 77.13
CA LYS A 3 5.85 4.74 76.26
C LYS A 3 6.14 4.32 74.84
N ILE A 4 5.12 3.83 74.13
CA ILE A 4 5.14 3.55 72.74
C ILE A 4 4.78 4.85 71.99
N LEU A 5 5.73 5.37 71.21
CA LEU A 5 5.54 6.54 70.37
C LEU A 5 5.10 6.04 69.00
N SER A 6 3.80 6.25 68.67
CA SER A 6 3.25 5.94 67.35
C SER A 6 3.64 7.04 66.38
N PHE A 7 4.46 6.69 65.37
CA PHE A 7 4.74 7.56 64.21
C PHE A 7 3.66 7.32 63.16
N ALA A 8 2.79 8.26 62.99
CA ALA A 8 1.85 8.29 61.87
C ALA A 8 2.59 8.86 60.65
N ILE A 9 2.94 8.00 59.70
CA ILE A 9 3.42 8.42 58.38
C ILE A 9 2.19 8.82 57.58
N VAL A 10 1.99 10.12 57.40
CA VAL A 10 1.01 10.65 56.42
C VAL A 10 1.63 10.50 55.02
N LEU A 11 1.22 9.46 54.30
CA LEU A 11 1.57 9.27 52.91
C LEU A 11 0.77 10.27 52.08
N MET A 12 1.35 11.43 51.81
CA MET A 12 0.76 12.44 50.91
C MET A 12 0.96 11.95 49.48
N CYS A 13 0.01 11.16 48.98
CA CYS A 13 -0.13 10.88 47.54
C CYS A 13 -0.40 12.20 46.84
N THR A 14 0.62 12.82 46.28
CA THR A 14 0.46 13.86 45.27
C THR A 14 -0.11 13.19 44.03
N LEU A 15 -1.43 13.28 43.87
CA LEU A 15 -2.12 13.01 42.59
C LEU A 15 -1.65 14.07 41.63
N LEU A 16 -0.53 13.83 40.96
CA LEU A 16 -0.28 14.50 39.69
C LEU A 16 -1.40 14.07 38.73
N PRO A 17 -2.09 15.00 38.11
CA PRO A 17 -3.04 14.63 37.07
C PRO A 17 -2.20 14.05 35.94
N THR A 18 -2.02 12.74 35.92
CA THR A 18 -1.68 12.05 34.71
C THR A 18 -2.85 12.31 33.77
N LYS A 19 -2.67 13.21 32.81
CA LYS A 19 -3.58 13.28 31.65
C LYS A 19 -3.54 11.91 31.00
N LEU A 20 -4.42 11.01 31.42
CA LEU A 20 -4.77 9.85 30.62
C LEU A 20 -5.48 10.40 29.38
N TRP A 21 -4.71 10.72 28.38
CA TRP A 21 -5.27 10.88 27.05
C TRP A 21 -5.83 9.50 26.68
N ALA A 22 -7.13 9.41 26.47
CA ALA A 22 -7.70 8.20 25.92
C ALA A 22 -7.04 7.99 24.55
N GLN A 23 -6.16 7.01 24.48
CA GLN A 23 -5.46 6.65 23.25
C GLN A 23 -6.47 6.07 22.28
N VAL A 24 -6.51 6.57 21.06
CA VAL A 24 -7.39 6.06 20.00
C VAL A 24 -6.62 5.00 19.22
N GLU A 25 -7.10 3.75 19.30
CA GLU A 25 -6.63 2.69 18.44
C GLU A 25 -7.23 2.87 17.04
N ALA A 26 -6.37 3.09 16.06
CA ALA A 26 -6.77 3.42 14.69
C ALA A 26 -7.02 2.19 13.81
N GLY A 27 -6.62 1.00 14.24
CA GLY A 27 -6.69 -0.25 13.47
C GLY A 27 -5.39 -0.53 12.71
N SER A 28 -5.37 -1.66 12.02
CA SER A 28 -4.21 -2.13 11.25
C SER A 28 -4.14 -1.48 9.88
N PRO A 29 -2.93 -1.23 9.34
CA PRO A 29 -2.78 -0.97 7.91
C PRO A 29 -3.43 -2.08 7.08
N TYR A 30 -4.13 -1.71 6.01
CA TYR A 30 -4.73 -2.67 5.09
C TYR A 30 -3.68 -3.55 4.39
N LYS A 31 -2.59 -2.91 3.96
CA LYS A 31 -1.44 -3.58 3.34
C LYS A 31 -0.14 -2.87 3.72
N ILE A 32 0.91 -3.64 3.90
CA ILE A 32 2.29 -3.13 4.02
C ILE A 32 3.13 -3.83 2.97
N TRP A 33 3.95 -3.06 2.24
CA TRP A 33 4.89 -3.62 1.27
C TRP A 33 6.16 -2.78 1.21
N THR A 34 7.18 -3.32 0.58
CA THR A 34 8.49 -2.67 0.44
C THR A 34 8.91 -2.60 -1.02
N ASP A 35 9.70 -1.59 -1.36
CA ASP A 35 10.40 -1.47 -2.62
C ASP A 35 11.86 -1.04 -2.35
N PRO A 36 12.85 -1.87 -2.69
CA PRO A 36 12.74 -3.22 -3.26
C PRO A 36 12.06 -4.22 -2.31
N VAL A 37 11.52 -5.31 -2.90
CA VAL A 37 10.91 -6.40 -2.10
C VAL A 37 12.00 -7.19 -1.38
N VAL A 38 13.10 -7.50 -2.07
CA VAL A 38 14.28 -8.12 -1.47
C VAL A 38 15.37 -7.07 -1.26
N TYR A 39 15.66 -6.76 0.00
CA TYR A 39 16.67 -5.77 0.37
C TYR A 39 17.49 -6.25 1.57
N ARG A 40 18.68 -5.72 1.70
CA ARG A 40 19.52 -5.90 2.89
C ARG A 40 19.40 -4.70 3.80
N ALA A 41 19.75 -4.84 5.06
CA ALA A 41 19.71 -3.74 6.01
C ALA A 41 20.61 -2.55 5.61
N SER A 42 21.62 -2.78 4.73
CA SER A 42 22.48 -1.74 4.15
C SER A 42 21.91 -1.07 2.89
N ASP A 43 20.87 -1.62 2.29
CA ASP A 43 20.26 -1.09 1.09
C ASP A 43 19.24 0.00 1.42
N GLN A 44 19.02 0.93 0.49
CA GLN A 44 17.90 1.84 0.60
C GLN A 44 16.61 1.08 0.28
N VAL A 45 15.61 1.27 1.11
CA VAL A 45 14.27 0.68 0.96
C VAL A 45 13.21 1.73 1.26
N THR A 46 12.10 1.65 0.56
CA THR A 46 10.89 2.40 0.88
C THR A 46 9.84 1.44 1.41
N TRP A 47 9.35 1.72 2.60
CA TRP A 47 8.20 1.02 3.17
C TRP A 47 6.94 1.80 2.84
N TYR A 48 5.93 1.09 2.35
CA TYR A 48 4.63 1.65 2.04
C TYR A 48 3.58 1.07 2.96
N PHE A 49 2.65 1.93 3.37
CA PHE A 49 1.56 1.60 4.27
C PHE A 49 0.25 2.08 3.66
N ASP A 50 -0.66 1.15 3.38
CA ASP A 50 -2.04 1.48 3.02
C ASP A 50 -2.86 1.61 4.30
N MET A 51 -3.24 2.84 4.62
CA MET A 51 -3.97 3.18 5.85
C MET A 51 -5.48 3.26 5.64
N THR A 52 -5.98 2.71 4.54
CA THR A 52 -7.38 2.80 4.09
C THR A 52 -8.39 2.36 5.16
N ASP A 53 -8.11 1.25 5.87
CA ASP A 53 -9.02 0.69 6.88
C ASP A 53 -8.77 1.22 8.29
N THR A 54 -7.97 2.27 8.42
CA THR A 54 -7.68 2.87 9.71
C THR A 54 -8.56 4.09 10.01
N LYS A 55 -8.56 4.52 11.27
CA LYS A 55 -9.26 5.74 11.71
C LYS A 55 -8.46 7.03 11.46
N PHE A 56 -7.28 6.95 10.87
CA PHE A 56 -6.52 8.13 10.50
C PHE A 56 -7.24 8.88 9.37
N LYS A 57 -7.14 10.19 9.40
CA LYS A 57 -7.65 11.01 8.30
C LYS A 57 -6.68 10.98 7.14
N ALA A 58 -7.19 10.91 5.92
CA ALA A 58 -6.38 11.01 4.72
C ALA A 58 -5.52 12.28 4.74
N GLY A 59 -4.22 12.13 4.52
CA GLY A 59 -3.25 13.22 4.54
C GLY A 59 -2.88 13.75 5.94
N GLU A 60 -3.35 13.11 7.02
CA GLU A 60 -2.88 13.43 8.37
C GLU A 60 -1.38 13.08 8.51
N ASP A 61 -0.62 13.93 9.19
CA ASP A 61 0.81 13.67 9.43
C ASP A 61 0.99 12.42 10.30
N LEU A 62 1.57 11.38 9.71
CA LEU A 62 1.88 10.12 10.39
C LEU A 62 3.38 9.96 10.61
N TYR A 63 3.73 9.27 11.69
CA TYR A 63 5.09 9.05 12.15
C TYR A 63 5.29 7.57 12.47
N LEU A 64 6.43 7.02 12.07
CA LEU A 64 6.84 5.67 12.44
C LEU A 64 7.34 5.68 13.89
N TRP A 65 6.69 4.88 14.73
CA TRP A 65 7.20 4.51 16.03
C TRP A 65 7.66 3.06 15.98
N SER A 66 8.96 2.84 15.99
CA SER A 66 9.57 1.52 15.91
C SER A 66 10.46 1.29 17.13
N TRP A 67 10.52 0.04 17.60
CA TRP A 67 11.28 -0.33 18.82
C TRP A 67 12.14 -1.58 18.63
N ALA A 68 12.17 -2.17 17.47
CA ALA A 68 13.07 -3.26 17.13
C ALA A 68 13.59 -3.07 15.69
N PRO A 69 14.90 -3.31 15.49
CA PRO A 69 15.92 -3.82 16.42
C PRO A 69 16.40 -2.78 17.45
N SER A 70 16.06 -1.52 17.30
CA SER A 70 16.29 -0.44 18.25
C SER A 70 15.11 0.54 18.21
N GLU A 71 15.10 1.52 19.10
CA GLU A 71 14.12 2.60 19.12
C GLU A 71 14.76 3.91 18.64
N PRO A 72 14.67 4.26 17.33
CA PRO A 72 15.35 5.43 16.77
C PRO A 72 14.88 6.76 17.36
N ASP A 73 13.59 6.87 17.68
CA ASP A 73 12.96 8.07 18.24
C ASP A 73 12.64 7.90 19.73
N ALA A 74 13.55 7.26 20.48
CA ALA A 74 13.37 6.95 21.89
C ALA A 74 13.05 8.18 22.75
N GLY A 75 12.04 8.05 23.61
CA GLY A 75 11.59 9.13 24.49
C GLY A 75 10.69 10.19 23.86
N ASN A 76 10.40 10.11 22.58
CA ASN A 76 9.57 11.06 21.83
C ASN A 76 8.19 10.49 21.42
N TRP A 77 7.67 9.55 22.18
CA TRP A 77 6.42 8.88 21.82
C TRP A 77 5.22 9.85 21.75
N ASP A 78 5.21 10.93 22.52
CA ASP A 78 4.20 11.99 22.55
C ASP A 78 4.59 13.25 21.75
N SER A 79 5.77 13.23 21.10
CA SER A 79 6.28 14.32 20.29
C SER A 79 7.26 13.83 19.23
N SER A 80 6.79 13.00 18.29
CA SER A 80 7.64 12.39 17.26
C SER A 80 8.54 13.39 16.56
N SER A 81 9.79 12.98 16.33
CA SER A 81 10.77 13.72 15.55
C SER A 81 10.45 13.71 14.07
N ASP A 82 10.86 14.76 13.37
CA ASP A 82 10.54 14.92 11.94
C ASP A 82 11.20 13.86 11.05
N PHE A 83 12.32 13.25 11.47
CA PHE A 83 12.96 12.16 10.71
C PHE A 83 12.11 10.87 10.67
N ALA A 84 11.17 10.71 11.62
CA ALA A 84 10.23 9.59 11.67
C ALA A 84 8.93 9.85 10.89
N LYS A 85 8.78 11.05 10.28
CA LYS A 85 7.59 11.43 9.54
C LYS A 85 7.51 10.71 8.21
N LEU A 86 6.34 10.15 7.90
CA LEU A 86 6.05 9.55 6.62
C LEU A 86 5.64 10.60 5.59
N THR A 87 5.88 10.28 4.33
CA THR A 87 5.39 11.04 3.18
C THR A 87 4.01 10.50 2.77
N TYR A 88 3.02 11.38 2.68
CA TYR A 88 1.70 11.03 2.12
C TYR A 88 1.76 11.07 0.59
N LEU A 89 1.31 9.98 -0.06
CA LEU A 89 1.35 9.83 -1.52
C LEU A 89 -0.03 9.96 -2.20
N GLY A 90 -1.09 10.15 -1.42
CA GLY A 90 -2.47 10.08 -1.90
C GLY A 90 -3.14 8.75 -1.53
N ASP A 91 -4.45 8.63 -1.75
CA ASP A 91 -5.26 7.41 -1.58
C ASP A 91 -4.99 6.63 -0.28
N ASN A 92 -4.74 7.34 0.82
CA ASN A 92 -4.34 6.79 2.12
C ASN A 92 -3.02 6.01 2.12
N ILE A 93 -2.20 6.13 1.09
CA ILE A 93 -0.88 5.53 1.03
C ILE A 93 0.16 6.47 1.65
N TYR A 94 0.96 5.91 2.54
CA TYR A 94 2.08 6.59 3.18
C TYR A 94 3.36 5.83 2.91
N ALA A 95 4.46 6.55 2.79
CA ALA A 95 5.77 5.96 2.50
C ALA A 95 6.86 6.48 3.43
N MET A 96 7.83 5.62 3.72
CA MET A 96 9.05 5.98 4.44
C MET A 96 10.25 5.35 3.76
N THR A 97 11.14 6.20 3.24
CA THR A 97 12.39 5.75 2.61
C THR A 97 13.53 5.83 3.63
N MET A 98 14.26 4.74 3.79
CA MET A 98 15.37 4.66 4.73
C MET A 98 16.45 3.69 4.27
N ILE A 99 17.60 3.74 4.92
CA ILE A 99 18.58 2.66 4.96
C ILE A 99 18.49 2.11 6.38
N PRO A 100 18.00 0.86 6.60
CA PRO A 100 17.71 0.36 7.93
C PRO A 100 18.87 0.46 8.91
N GLU A 101 20.10 0.06 8.52
CA GLU A 101 21.26 0.18 9.42
C GLU A 101 21.51 1.61 9.90
N LYS A 102 21.23 2.61 9.06
CA LYS A 102 21.41 4.03 9.42
C LYS A 102 20.25 4.53 10.25
N TYR A 103 19.04 4.13 9.92
CA TYR A 103 17.84 4.55 10.62
C TYR A 103 17.81 4.02 12.06
N TYR A 104 18.10 2.71 12.21
CA TYR A 104 18.11 2.06 13.53
C TYR A 104 19.43 2.21 14.28
N GLY A 105 20.51 2.64 13.62
CA GLY A 105 21.83 2.72 14.23
C GLY A 105 22.41 1.36 14.63
N VAL A 106 21.95 0.28 13.97
CA VAL A 106 22.39 -1.10 14.21
C VAL A 106 23.10 -1.59 12.95
N PRO A 107 24.30 -2.17 13.05
CA PRO A 107 25.03 -2.69 11.89
C PRO A 107 24.21 -3.74 11.12
N ALA A 108 24.26 -3.69 9.78
CA ALA A 108 23.51 -4.62 8.94
C ALA A 108 23.84 -6.10 9.26
N ALA A 109 25.10 -6.40 9.59
CA ALA A 109 25.51 -7.75 9.97
C ALA A 109 24.78 -8.26 11.24
N ASP A 110 24.57 -7.38 12.22
CA ASP A 110 23.88 -7.74 13.45
C ASP A 110 22.38 -7.91 13.19
N MET A 111 21.77 -7.04 12.35
CA MET A 111 20.40 -7.18 11.91
C MET A 111 20.16 -8.49 11.18
N ASN A 112 21.02 -8.82 10.23
CA ASN A 112 20.89 -10.04 9.43
C ASN A 112 21.07 -11.31 10.28
N ALA A 113 21.90 -11.28 11.32
CA ALA A 113 22.16 -12.43 12.18
C ALA A 113 20.96 -12.84 13.05
N ASN A 114 20.00 -11.95 13.24
CA ASN A 114 18.86 -12.15 14.13
C ASN A 114 17.52 -12.35 13.38
N ASP A 115 17.53 -12.56 12.07
CA ASP A 115 16.34 -12.58 11.23
C ASP A 115 15.44 -11.35 11.51
N ASP A 116 16.02 -10.16 11.43
CA ASP A 116 15.45 -8.98 12.01
C ASP A 116 14.06 -8.65 11.49
N ILE A 117 13.15 -8.67 12.41
CA ILE A 117 11.79 -8.21 12.25
C ILE A 117 11.74 -6.80 12.81
N PHE A 118 11.39 -5.85 11.97
CA PHE A 118 11.09 -4.50 12.41
C PHE A 118 9.69 -4.45 13.01
N TRP A 119 9.62 -4.13 14.29
CA TRP A 119 8.37 -3.94 14.98
C TRP A 119 8.06 -2.46 15.09
N GLY A 120 6.82 -2.09 14.78
CA GLY A 120 6.41 -0.70 14.85
C GLY A 120 4.90 -0.52 14.84
N ARG A 121 4.52 0.73 14.90
CA ARG A 121 3.18 1.25 14.61
C ARG A 121 3.28 2.63 13.98
N LEU A 122 2.25 3.05 13.29
CA LEU A 122 2.11 4.43 12.87
C LEU A 122 1.29 5.18 13.89
N LYS A 123 1.62 6.45 14.10
CA LYS A 123 0.92 7.31 15.04
C LYS A 123 0.92 8.76 14.54
N ASN A 124 -0.01 9.56 15.03
CA ASN A 124 0.10 11.00 14.90
C ASN A 124 1.23 11.56 15.78
N LYS A 125 1.61 12.81 15.59
CA LYS A 125 2.79 13.40 16.23
C LYS A 125 2.80 13.26 17.74
N ASN A 126 1.64 13.42 18.39
CA ASN A 126 1.50 13.40 19.85
C ASN A 126 1.12 12.03 20.42
N GLY A 127 1.05 10.98 19.60
CA GLY A 127 0.73 9.62 20.03
C GLY A 127 -0.70 9.40 20.50
N SER A 128 -1.59 10.37 20.37
CA SER A 128 -2.99 10.24 20.81
C SER A 128 -3.79 9.27 19.95
N THR A 129 -3.39 9.06 18.70
CA THR A 129 -3.95 8.09 17.78
C THR A 129 -2.82 7.21 17.24
N GLN A 130 -3.00 5.89 17.29
CA GLN A 130 -1.99 4.92 16.90
C GLN A 130 -2.64 3.78 16.11
N SER A 131 -1.89 3.23 15.15
CA SER A 131 -2.26 1.97 14.49
C SER A 131 -2.05 0.78 15.43
N ASP A 132 -2.57 -0.37 15.05
CA ASP A 132 -2.12 -1.63 15.61
C ASP A 132 -0.63 -1.84 15.35
N VAL A 133 -0.02 -2.73 16.11
CA VAL A 133 1.36 -3.13 15.92
C VAL A 133 1.49 -3.91 14.64
N PHE A 134 2.49 -3.60 13.84
CA PHE A 134 2.83 -4.35 12.64
C PHE A 134 4.28 -4.83 12.68
N GLN A 135 4.59 -5.73 11.74
CA GLN A 135 5.92 -6.25 11.48
C GLN A 135 6.29 -5.98 10.04
N VAL A 136 7.53 -5.59 9.80
CA VAL A 136 8.16 -5.61 8.48
C VAL A 136 9.42 -6.47 8.61
N ASN A 137 9.54 -7.48 7.78
CA ASN A 137 10.70 -8.36 7.80
C ASN A 137 11.78 -7.79 6.88
N THR A 138 13.05 -7.97 7.26
CA THR A 138 14.11 -7.89 6.25
C THR A 138 13.91 -9.04 5.28
N SER A 139 14.32 -8.85 4.05
CA SER A 139 14.31 -9.94 3.07
C SER A 139 15.58 -10.79 3.14
N HIS A 140 16.23 -10.83 4.30
CA HIS A 140 17.49 -11.58 4.43
C HIS A 140 17.29 -13.09 4.22
N ALA A 141 16.19 -13.64 4.76
CA ALA A 141 15.83 -15.04 4.55
C ALA A 141 15.63 -15.37 3.06
N ASP A 142 14.96 -14.48 2.31
CA ASP A 142 14.78 -14.63 0.86
C ASP A 142 16.10 -14.55 0.10
N TRP A 143 16.99 -13.67 0.53
CA TRP A 143 18.34 -13.55 -0.01
C TRP A 143 19.15 -14.83 0.20
N ILE A 144 19.19 -15.37 1.40
CA ILE A 144 19.86 -16.61 1.72
C ILE A 144 19.25 -17.79 0.96
N ALA A 145 17.91 -17.88 0.92
CA ALA A 145 17.21 -18.92 0.17
C ALA A 145 17.58 -18.91 -1.32
N PHE A 146 17.73 -17.73 -1.92
CA PHE A 146 18.19 -17.62 -3.31
C PHE A 146 19.64 -18.08 -3.46
N GLN A 147 20.55 -17.67 -2.58
CA GLN A 147 21.96 -18.11 -2.63
C GLN A 147 22.10 -19.63 -2.50
N GLU A 148 21.31 -20.24 -1.60
CA GLU A 148 21.35 -21.68 -1.32
C GLU A 148 20.62 -22.52 -2.38
N SER A 149 19.64 -21.96 -3.09
CA SER A 149 18.85 -22.68 -4.10
C SER A 149 19.68 -23.21 -5.25
N GLY A 150 20.79 -22.58 -5.56
CA GLY A 150 21.58 -22.89 -6.74
C GLY A 150 20.96 -22.43 -8.06
N GLU A 151 19.81 -21.78 -8.04
CA GLU A 151 19.12 -21.26 -9.23
C GLU A 151 19.88 -20.09 -9.86
N ALA A 152 19.73 -19.92 -11.17
CA ALA A 152 20.33 -18.78 -11.88
C ALA A 152 19.55 -17.49 -11.67
N TRP A 153 18.28 -17.59 -11.38
CA TRP A 153 17.41 -16.46 -11.08
C TRP A 153 16.15 -16.88 -10.30
N LYS A 154 15.58 -15.93 -9.58
CA LYS A 154 14.32 -16.12 -8.84
C LYS A 154 13.62 -14.79 -8.62
N SER A 155 12.27 -14.77 -8.73
CA SER A 155 11.45 -13.61 -8.37
C SER A 155 10.93 -13.72 -6.95
N PHE A 156 10.79 -12.56 -6.31
CA PHE A 156 10.24 -12.41 -4.98
C PHE A 156 9.18 -11.28 -5.00
N PRO A 157 7.92 -11.58 -4.63
CA PRO A 157 7.40 -12.93 -4.41
C PRO A 157 7.41 -13.78 -5.69
N GLU A 158 7.31 -15.10 -5.57
CA GLU A 158 7.20 -15.99 -6.75
C GLU A 158 5.94 -15.74 -7.57
N LYS A 159 4.88 -15.28 -6.90
CA LYS A 159 3.61 -14.89 -7.52
C LYS A 159 3.34 -13.44 -7.21
N PHE A 160 3.24 -12.64 -8.24
CA PHE A 160 2.97 -11.21 -8.15
C PHE A 160 1.97 -10.81 -9.23
N GLY A 161 1.10 -9.87 -8.92
CA GLY A 161 0.24 -9.23 -9.90
C GLY A 161 0.95 -8.07 -10.59
N LEU A 162 0.38 -7.56 -11.68
CA LEU A 162 0.98 -6.41 -12.39
C LEU A 162 1.10 -5.14 -11.54
N LYS A 163 0.33 -5.06 -10.46
CA LYS A 163 0.30 -3.93 -9.51
C LYS A 163 1.16 -4.13 -8.29
N ASP A 164 1.69 -5.32 -8.12
CA ASP A 164 2.52 -5.63 -6.97
C ASP A 164 3.99 -5.41 -7.33
N PRO A 165 4.77 -4.83 -6.43
CA PRO A 165 6.22 -4.78 -6.59
C PRO A 165 6.79 -6.20 -6.53
N PHE A 166 7.81 -6.46 -7.32
CA PHE A 166 8.63 -7.65 -7.18
C PHE A 166 10.10 -7.33 -7.42
N SER A 167 10.96 -8.16 -6.84
CA SER A 167 12.39 -8.19 -7.09
C SER A 167 12.76 -9.45 -7.86
N LEU A 168 13.48 -9.32 -8.96
CA LEU A 168 14.11 -10.42 -9.68
C LEU A 168 15.58 -10.46 -9.29
N LEU A 169 16.00 -11.51 -8.58
CA LEU A 169 17.40 -11.79 -8.31
C LEU A 169 17.98 -12.66 -9.41
N VAL A 170 19.21 -12.34 -9.84
CA VAL A 170 19.90 -13.00 -10.95
C VAL A 170 21.36 -13.24 -10.55
N ASP A 171 21.80 -14.50 -10.58
CA ASP A 171 23.21 -14.87 -10.46
C ASP A 171 23.82 -15.02 -11.85
N ILE A 172 24.57 -14.02 -12.29
CA ILE A 172 25.13 -13.97 -13.65
C ILE A 172 26.17 -15.07 -13.91
N ASN A 173 26.78 -15.63 -12.87
CA ASN A 173 27.68 -16.76 -13.02
C ASN A 173 26.97 -18.07 -13.38
N LYS A 174 25.67 -18.15 -13.07
CA LYS A 174 24.81 -19.30 -13.38
C LYS A 174 23.98 -19.08 -14.63
N LEU A 175 23.76 -17.82 -15.04
CA LEU A 175 23.10 -17.53 -16.31
C LEU A 175 23.93 -17.96 -17.50
N VAL A 176 23.25 -18.43 -18.53
CA VAL A 176 23.87 -18.81 -19.81
C VAL A 176 24.01 -17.56 -20.68
N PHE A 177 25.27 -17.25 -21.05
CA PHE A 177 25.58 -16.22 -22.04
C PHE A 177 26.44 -16.85 -23.10
N ALA A 178 26.24 -16.56 -24.39
CA ALA A 178 26.97 -17.14 -25.49
C ALA A 178 27.02 -18.69 -25.42
N GLY A 179 25.96 -19.33 -24.91
CA GLY A 179 25.86 -20.79 -24.81
C GLY A 179 26.53 -21.44 -23.60
N LYS A 180 27.14 -20.69 -22.69
CA LYS A 180 27.76 -21.21 -21.46
C LYS A 180 27.41 -20.41 -20.23
N ALA A 181 27.31 -21.04 -19.06
CA ALA A 181 27.07 -20.36 -17.80
C ALA A 181 28.26 -19.43 -17.49
N GLY A 182 27.95 -18.21 -17.01
CA GLY A 182 28.94 -17.21 -16.67
C GLY A 182 29.78 -16.70 -17.84
N GLY A 183 29.34 -16.89 -19.08
CA GLY A 183 30.07 -16.51 -20.29
C GLY A 183 30.33 -15.01 -20.47
N LEU A 184 29.94 -14.15 -19.54
CA LEU A 184 30.29 -12.73 -19.49
C LEU A 184 31.73 -12.45 -19.07
N ASN A 185 32.43 -13.42 -18.51
CA ASN A 185 33.82 -13.22 -18.01
C ASN A 185 34.81 -12.81 -19.11
N ASP A 186 34.53 -13.15 -20.37
CA ASP A 186 35.36 -12.82 -21.53
C ASP A 186 34.90 -11.53 -22.25
N ILE A 187 33.89 -10.85 -21.72
CA ILE A 187 33.29 -9.66 -22.31
C ILE A 187 33.47 -8.48 -21.33
N SER A 188 34.07 -7.40 -21.81
CA SER A 188 34.08 -6.15 -21.05
C SER A 188 32.70 -5.51 -21.15
N TRP A 189 32.12 -5.13 -20.02
CA TRP A 189 30.83 -4.46 -19.95
C TRP A 189 30.80 -3.47 -18.78
N GLU A 190 29.95 -2.45 -18.88
CA GLU A 190 29.79 -1.42 -17.86
C GLU A 190 28.60 -1.73 -16.93
N SER A 191 27.48 -2.17 -17.51
CA SER A 191 26.27 -2.48 -16.78
C SER A 191 25.45 -3.58 -17.47
N LEU A 192 24.56 -4.20 -16.69
CA LEU A 192 23.61 -5.21 -17.13
C LEU A 192 22.20 -4.62 -17.15
N HIS A 193 21.41 -5.04 -18.12
CA HIS A 193 20.12 -4.46 -18.42
C HIS A 193 19.06 -5.52 -18.66
N PHE A 194 17.88 -5.24 -18.15
CA PHE A 194 16.68 -6.05 -18.29
C PHE A 194 15.94 -5.65 -19.56
N HIS A 195 15.97 -6.50 -20.56
CA HIS A 195 15.18 -6.40 -21.77
C HIS A 195 13.98 -7.32 -21.62
N SER A 196 12.74 -6.78 -21.71
CA SER A 196 11.56 -7.53 -21.30
C SER A 196 10.29 -7.06 -22.00
N GLY A 197 9.26 -7.89 -21.95
CA GLY A 197 7.93 -7.55 -22.46
C GLY A 197 6.84 -8.41 -21.82
N LEU A 198 5.64 -7.86 -21.74
CA LEU A 198 4.44 -8.59 -21.33
C LEU A 198 3.96 -9.47 -22.50
N ASP A 199 3.34 -10.62 -22.18
CA ASP A 199 2.64 -11.50 -23.10
C ASP A 199 3.45 -11.78 -24.37
N ASP A 200 4.58 -12.46 -24.17
CA ASP A 200 5.50 -12.83 -25.26
C ASP A 200 5.90 -11.62 -26.12
N TRP A 201 6.29 -10.51 -25.46
CA TRP A 201 6.77 -9.28 -26.09
C TRP A 201 5.70 -8.40 -26.73
N SER A 202 4.40 -8.63 -26.47
CA SER A 202 3.32 -7.79 -27.03
C SER A 202 3.40 -6.33 -26.55
N VAL A 203 3.83 -6.12 -25.31
CA VAL A 203 4.14 -4.80 -24.74
C VAL A 203 5.57 -4.81 -24.28
N SER A 204 6.47 -4.29 -25.08
CA SER A 204 7.92 -4.40 -24.83
C SER A 204 8.47 -3.19 -24.08
N GLN A 205 9.34 -3.45 -23.09
CA GLN A 205 10.31 -2.49 -22.59
C GLN A 205 11.69 -2.91 -23.09
N GLU A 206 12.03 -2.45 -24.27
CA GLU A 206 13.30 -2.77 -24.90
C GLU A 206 14.44 -2.05 -24.20
N ALA A 207 15.55 -2.75 -24.01
CA ALA A 207 16.80 -2.16 -23.52
C ALA A 207 17.50 -1.41 -24.67
N GLN A 208 16.95 -0.25 -25.04
CA GLN A 208 17.48 0.61 -26.09
C GLN A 208 18.69 1.40 -25.59
N MET A 209 19.87 0.83 -25.72
CA MET A 209 21.12 1.30 -25.11
C MET A 209 21.62 2.67 -25.60
N TRP A 210 20.96 3.26 -26.58
CA TRP A 210 21.24 4.61 -27.09
C TRP A 210 20.36 5.70 -26.48
N LEU A 211 19.38 5.33 -25.62
CA LEU A 211 18.49 6.24 -24.92
C LEU A 211 18.84 6.25 -23.43
N PRO A 212 19.43 7.35 -22.91
CA PRO A 212 19.89 7.42 -21.52
C PRO A 212 18.81 7.08 -20.47
N GLU A 213 17.57 7.51 -20.68
CA GLU A 213 16.44 7.25 -19.82
C GLU A 213 16.09 5.74 -19.78
N ILE A 214 16.23 5.05 -20.91
CA ILE A 214 16.01 3.61 -20.98
C ILE A 214 17.17 2.84 -20.35
N VAL A 215 18.38 3.30 -20.57
CA VAL A 215 19.58 2.72 -19.92
C VAL A 215 19.41 2.76 -18.41
N GLU A 216 18.99 3.88 -17.84
CA GLU A 216 18.76 3.97 -16.39
C GLU A 216 17.59 3.11 -15.94
N LYS A 217 16.47 3.15 -16.64
CA LYS A 217 15.25 2.40 -16.32
C LYS A 217 15.45 0.87 -16.33
N THR A 218 16.26 0.36 -17.25
CA THR A 218 16.43 -1.08 -17.46
C THR A 218 17.64 -1.67 -16.72
N LYS A 219 18.46 -0.82 -16.08
CA LYS A 219 19.69 -1.19 -15.41
C LYS A 219 19.43 -2.07 -14.19
N LEU A 220 20.15 -3.20 -14.10
CA LEU A 220 20.15 -4.02 -12.91
C LEU A 220 21.04 -3.40 -11.83
N THR A 221 20.60 -3.48 -10.59
CA THR A 221 21.38 -3.11 -9.40
C THR A 221 22.33 -4.25 -9.03
N HIS A 222 23.64 -3.98 -8.96
CA HIS A 222 24.58 -4.93 -8.39
C HIS A 222 24.36 -5.03 -6.88
N VAL A 223 24.12 -6.22 -6.37
CA VAL A 223 23.88 -6.46 -4.95
C VAL A 223 25.13 -6.96 -4.26
N GLU A 224 25.63 -8.14 -4.65
CA GLU A 224 26.83 -8.75 -4.05
C GLU A 224 27.40 -9.82 -4.97
N GLY A 225 28.74 -9.89 -5.10
CA GLY A 225 29.41 -10.93 -5.90
C GLY A 225 28.92 -10.96 -7.34
N SER A 226 28.32 -12.08 -7.75
CA SER A 226 27.71 -12.24 -9.07
C SER A 226 26.20 -12.00 -9.12
N ILE A 227 25.62 -11.52 -8.01
CA ILE A 227 24.18 -11.36 -7.91
C ILE A 227 23.77 -9.92 -8.21
N TYR A 228 22.80 -9.80 -9.09
CA TYR A 228 22.15 -8.56 -9.52
C TYR A 228 20.66 -8.63 -9.23
N ARG A 229 20.02 -7.46 -9.15
CA ARG A 229 18.61 -7.33 -8.84
C ARG A 229 17.94 -6.36 -9.81
N MET A 230 16.75 -6.70 -10.26
CA MET A 230 15.81 -5.81 -10.93
C MET A 230 14.56 -5.67 -10.06
N ASP A 231 14.22 -4.44 -9.72
CA ASP A 231 13.05 -4.10 -8.89
C ASP A 231 12.07 -3.33 -9.75
N LEU A 232 10.81 -3.75 -9.77
CA LEU A 232 9.79 -3.04 -10.54
C LEU A 232 8.35 -3.38 -10.09
N VAL A 233 7.43 -2.46 -10.37
CA VAL A 233 5.99 -2.70 -10.42
C VAL A 233 5.62 -2.82 -11.90
N PRO A 234 5.19 -4.00 -12.40
CA PRO A 234 5.04 -4.22 -13.84
C PRO A 234 4.14 -3.21 -14.54
N MET A 235 3.00 -2.88 -13.94
CA MET A 235 2.06 -1.92 -14.52
C MET A 235 2.72 -0.56 -14.80
N GLU A 236 3.51 -0.05 -13.84
CA GLU A 236 4.23 1.22 -13.97
C GLU A 236 5.41 1.12 -14.93
N TYR A 237 6.13 0.00 -14.84
CA TYR A 237 7.31 -0.24 -15.66
C TYR A 237 6.97 -0.33 -17.15
N TYR A 238 5.88 -1.02 -17.52
CA TYR A 238 5.43 -1.15 -18.90
C TYR A 238 4.48 -0.04 -19.35
N GLY A 239 3.99 0.78 -18.43
CA GLY A 239 3.07 1.88 -18.73
C GLY A 239 1.72 1.39 -19.24
N VAL A 240 1.24 0.23 -18.74
CA VAL A 240 -0.06 -0.33 -19.11
C VAL A 240 -1.16 0.17 -18.18
N GLU A 241 -2.38 0.20 -18.71
CA GLU A 241 -3.55 0.59 -17.94
C GLU A 241 -3.85 -0.41 -16.81
N SER A 242 -4.58 0.07 -15.87
CA SER A 242 -4.81 -0.64 -14.62
C SER A 242 -5.68 -1.90 -14.74
N ASP A 243 -6.37 -2.08 -15.83
CA ASP A 243 -7.18 -3.25 -16.17
C ASP A 243 -6.47 -4.19 -17.16
N TYR A 244 -5.24 -3.88 -17.53
CA TYR A 244 -4.43 -4.77 -18.34
C TYR A 244 -4.18 -6.08 -17.59
N GLU A 245 -4.44 -7.19 -18.27
CA GLU A 245 -4.15 -8.54 -17.78
C GLU A 245 -2.99 -9.12 -18.58
N ALA A 246 -1.97 -9.59 -17.90
CA ALA A 246 -0.83 -10.28 -18.52
C ALA A 246 -0.67 -11.67 -17.93
N GLU A 247 -0.34 -12.63 -18.79
CA GLU A 247 -0.05 -14.00 -18.38
C GLU A 247 1.40 -14.17 -17.95
N ASN A 248 2.31 -13.39 -18.55
CA ASN A 248 3.74 -13.55 -18.33
C ASN A 248 4.53 -12.27 -18.64
N ILE A 249 5.78 -12.29 -18.16
CA ILE A 249 6.83 -11.35 -18.54
C ILE A 249 7.95 -12.16 -19.18
N ALA A 250 8.10 -12.05 -20.49
CA ALA A 250 9.28 -12.57 -21.19
C ALA A 250 10.46 -11.62 -20.97
N TRP A 251 11.64 -12.16 -20.74
CA TRP A 251 12.80 -11.34 -20.43
C TRP A 251 14.13 -12.00 -20.77
N LEU A 252 15.14 -11.18 -20.93
CA LEU A 252 16.55 -11.57 -21.00
C LEU A 252 17.43 -10.48 -20.37
N ILE A 253 18.67 -10.82 -20.05
CA ILE A 253 19.70 -9.88 -19.60
C ILE A 253 20.66 -9.61 -20.75
N THR A 254 21.02 -8.35 -20.93
CA THR A 254 22.02 -7.94 -21.91
C THR A 254 23.00 -6.93 -21.34
N THR A 255 24.12 -6.72 -22.04
CA THR A 255 25.21 -5.81 -21.63
C THR A 255 25.06 -4.43 -22.25
N HIS A 256 25.63 -3.43 -21.56
CA HIS A 256 25.88 -2.09 -22.08
C HIS A 256 27.37 -1.76 -22.06
N ASN A 257 27.81 -1.01 -23.05
CA ASN A 257 29.20 -0.61 -23.28
C ASN A 257 30.22 -1.78 -23.28
N PRO A 258 30.19 -2.63 -24.30
CA PRO A 258 29.43 -2.51 -25.54
C PRO A 258 27.99 -3.02 -25.41
N ALA A 259 27.07 -2.37 -26.11
CA ALA A 259 25.67 -2.74 -26.14
C ALA A 259 25.50 -4.11 -26.81
N TRP A 260 24.69 -4.99 -26.17
CA TRP A 260 24.34 -6.30 -26.68
C TRP A 260 25.54 -7.26 -26.96
N ALA A 261 26.69 -7.02 -26.34
CA ALA A 261 27.84 -7.87 -26.52
C ALA A 261 27.70 -9.23 -25.83
N GLY A 262 26.91 -9.27 -24.74
CA GLY A 262 26.54 -10.48 -24.04
C GLY A 262 25.03 -10.49 -23.81
N THR A 263 24.36 -11.58 -24.19
CA THR A 263 22.91 -11.72 -24.06
C THR A 263 22.58 -13.11 -23.53
N SER A 264 21.72 -13.18 -22.49
CA SER A 264 21.17 -14.44 -22.02
C SER A 264 20.07 -14.95 -22.97
N PRO A 265 19.75 -16.24 -22.96
CA PRO A 265 18.51 -16.71 -23.54
C PRO A 265 17.27 -16.07 -22.91
N ASP A 266 16.16 -16.10 -23.62
CA ASP A 266 14.87 -15.71 -23.09
C ASP A 266 14.48 -16.58 -21.91
N ALA A 267 13.88 -15.93 -20.92
CA ALA A 267 13.26 -16.58 -19.77
C ALA A 267 11.87 -15.98 -19.55
N VAL A 268 11.06 -16.63 -18.74
CA VAL A 268 9.67 -16.23 -18.52
C VAL A 268 9.36 -16.22 -17.03
N LEU A 269 8.85 -15.08 -16.56
CA LEU A 269 8.19 -14.93 -15.26
C LEU A 269 6.68 -15.07 -15.48
N LYS A 270 6.02 -15.86 -14.65
CA LYS A 270 4.56 -15.97 -14.68
C LYS A 270 3.95 -14.94 -13.75
N ALA A 271 3.26 -13.97 -14.30
CA ALA A 271 2.41 -13.08 -13.52
C ALA A 271 1.24 -13.90 -12.95
N ALA A 272 0.89 -13.66 -11.70
CA ALA A 272 -0.37 -14.16 -11.19
C ALA A 272 -1.47 -13.32 -11.85
N ALA A 273 -2.48 -13.98 -12.42
CA ALA A 273 -3.70 -13.29 -12.81
C ALA A 273 -4.22 -12.52 -11.58
N ALA A 274 -4.48 -11.23 -11.74
CA ALA A 274 -5.16 -10.48 -10.70
C ALA A 274 -6.45 -11.22 -10.37
N ALA A 275 -6.76 -11.41 -9.09
CA ALA A 275 -8.08 -11.90 -8.72
C ALA A 275 -9.10 -10.97 -9.35
N PRO A 276 -10.12 -11.49 -10.05
CA PRO A 276 -11.11 -10.64 -10.69
C PRO A 276 -11.68 -9.70 -9.63
N SER A 277 -11.61 -8.40 -9.88
CA SER A 277 -12.25 -7.43 -8.99
C SER A 277 -13.75 -7.73 -8.99
N PRO A 278 -14.40 -7.83 -7.84
CA PRO A 278 -15.85 -7.95 -7.80
C PRO A 278 -16.49 -6.81 -8.58
N ASP A 279 -17.61 -7.10 -9.24
CA ASP A 279 -18.37 -6.07 -9.94
C ASP A 279 -18.82 -4.98 -8.94
N PRO A 280 -18.78 -3.71 -9.32
CA PRO A 280 -19.25 -2.63 -8.48
C PRO A 280 -20.70 -2.83 -8.05
N GLN A 281 -20.96 -2.72 -6.75
CA GLN A 281 -22.29 -2.92 -6.16
C GLN A 281 -22.79 -1.64 -5.50
N PHE A 282 -24.04 -1.32 -5.79
CA PHE A 282 -24.76 -0.27 -5.10
C PHE A 282 -25.77 -0.87 -4.11
N SER A 283 -25.84 -0.28 -2.95
CA SER A 283 -26.83 -0.63 -1.94
C SER A 283 -27.27 0.61 -1.15
N PHE A 284 -28.40 0.51 -0.49
CA PHE A 284 -28.89 1.54 0.41
C PHE A 284 -29.54 0.90 1.64
N PHE A 285 -29.55 1.63 2.75
CA PHE A 285 -30.17 1.18 3.99
C PHE A 285 -30.88 2.38 4.66
N PRO A 286 -32.08 2.17 5.23
CA PRO A 286 -32.89 0.93 5.20
C PRO A 286 -33.48 0.63 3.83
N GLN A 287 -33.80 -0.65 3.56
CA GLN A 287 -34.39 -1.08 2.27
C GLN A 287 -35.84 -0.60 2.08
N LYS A 288 -36.54 -0.32 3.17
CA LYS A 288 -37.86 0.36 3.19
C LYS A 288 -37.72 1.60 4.04
N PHE A 289 -38.03 2.73 3.50
CA PHE A 289 -37.85 4.01 4.18
C PHE A 289 -38.93 5.03 3.73
N SER A 290 -39.15 5.98 4.59
CA SER A 290 -40.03 7.14 4.35
C SER A 290 -39.22 8.42 4.13
N ALA A 291 -39.90 9.51 3.81
CA ALA A 291 -39.29 10.83 3.74
C ALA A 291 -38.78 11.35 5.11
N LEU A 292 -39.07 10.64 6.21
CA LEU A 292 -38.70 11.02 7.58
C LEU A 292 -37.49 10.24 8.09
N ASP A 293 -36.93 9.34 7.29
CA ASP A 293 -35.82 8.47 7.71
C ASP A 293 -34.44 9.04 7.38
N ILE A 294 -33.43 8.37 7.91
CA ILE A 294 -32.04 8.57 7.53
C ILE A 294 -31.70 7.49 6.51
N LEU A 295 -31.23 7.90 5.34
CA LEU A 295 -30.83 7.02 4.24
C LEU A 295 -29.32 6.95 4.15
N THR A 296 -28.77 5.74 4.20
CA THR A 296 -27.36 5.47 3.88
C THR A 296 -27.25 4.95 2.46
N LEU A 297 -26.41 5.56 1.65
CA LEU A 297 -26.03 5.08 0.33
C LEU A 297 -24.65 4.49 0.39
N THR A 298 -24.46 3.30 -0.17
CA THR A 298 -23.18 2.60 -0.18
C THR A 298 -22.86 2.12 -1.59
N ARG A 299 -21.63 2.37 -2.04
CA ARG A 299 -21.03 1.82 -3.26
C ARG A 299 -19.83 0.98 -2.86
N GLN A 300 -19.86 -0.31 -3.14
CA GLN A 300 -18.75 -1.25 -2.90
C GLN A 300 -18.11 -1.61 -4.23
N TYR A 301 -16.82 -1.96 -4.15
CA TYR A 301 -16.04 -2.39 -5.32
C TYR A 301 -16.09 -1.37 -6.46
N ASN A 302 -15.82 -0.10 -6.14
CA ASN A 302 -15.99 1.02 -7.08
C ASN A 302 -15.23 0.83 -8.40
N GLY A 303 -14.26 -0.06 -8.44
CA GLY A 303 -13.33 -0.11 -9.55
C GLY A 303 -12.39 1.10 -9.56
N LYS A 304 -11.44 1.10 -10.46
CA LYS A 304 -10.43 2.15 -10.54
C LYS A 304 -10.91 3.40 -11.28
N THR A 305 -11.89 3.22 -12.13
CA THR A 305 -12.46 4.30 -12.97
C THR A 305 -13.51 5.14 -12.25
N ASP A 306 -14.04 4.68 -11.12
CA ASP A 306 -15.10 5.42 -10.43
C ASP A 306 -14.58 6.70 -9.76
N GLY A 307 -13.32 6.75 -9.29
CA GLY A 307 -12.76 7.94 -8.64
C GLY A 307 -13.65 8.44 -7.49
N ASP A 308 -13.75 9.77 -7.33
CA ASP A 308 -14.69 10.38 -6.39
C ASP A 308 -16.12 10.26 -6.89
N LEU A 309 -17.02 9.90 -5.99
CA LEU A 309 -18.43 9.72 -6.32
C LEU A 309 -19.27 10.87 -5.79
N SER A 310 -20.07 11.47 -6.67
CA SER A 310 -21.05 12.51 -6.32
C SER A 310 -22.45 11.97 -6.51
N TYR A 311 -23.37 12.29 -5.58
CA TYR A 311 -24.76 11.93 -5.74
C TYR A 311 -25.65 13.15 -5.97
N THR A 312 -26.74 12.93 -6.69
CA THR A 312 -27.85 13.85 -6.85
C THR A 312 -29.14 13.09 -6.57
N ILE A 313 -29.93 13.55 -5.60
CA ILE A 313 -31.27 13.06 -5.33
C ILE A 313 -32.27 14.13 -5.79
N THR A 314 -33.20 13.73 -6.64
CA THR A 314 -34.34 14.57 -7.06
C THR A 314 -35.62 14.07 -6.42
N ALA A 315 -36.31 14.93 -5.72
CA ALA A 315 -37.57 14.67 -5.04
C ALA A 315 -38.58 15.79 -5.38
N GLY A 316 -39.46 15.53 -6.38
CA GLY A 316 -40.30 16.60 -6.94
C GLY A 316 -39.45 17.71 -7.56
N GLU A 317 -39.61 18.93 -7.12
CA GLU A 317 -38.81 20.08 -7.57
C GLU A 317 -37.52 20.28 -6.77
N LYS A 318 -37.29 19.50 -5.72
CA LYS A 318 -36.11 19.63 -4.86
C LYS A 318 -34.95 18.72 -5.32
N THR A 319 -33.75 19.28 -5.30
CA THR A 319 -32.52 18.58 -5.57
C THR A 319 -31.61 18.60 -4.33
N ILE A 320 -31.07 17.47 -3.95
CA ILE A 320 -30.12 17.27 -2.86
C ILE A 320 -28.83 16.69 -3.49
N THR A 321 -27.72 17.30 -3.22
CA THR A 321 -26.42 16.85 -3.75
C THR A 321 -25.42 16.63 -2.64
N GLY A 322 -24.43 15.77 -2.89
CA GLY A 322 -23.33 15.53 -1.99
C GLY A 322 -22.37 14.49 -2.56
N THR A 323 -21.47 13.99 -1.70
CA THR A 323 -20.44 13.03 -2.08
C THR A 323 -20.54 11.77 -1.22
N LEU A 324 -20.18 10.62 -1.80
CA LEU A 324 -19.93 9.40 -1.06
C LEU A 324 -18.45 9.42 -0.64
N ILE A 325 -18.21 9.27 0.66
CA ILE A 325 -16.89 9.34 1.27
C ILE A 325 -16.42 7.92 1.56
N GLY A 326 -15.13 7.67 1.39
CA GLY A 326 -14.55 6.37 1.65
C GLY A 326 -13.36 6.11 0.72
N ASN A 327 -13.08 4.86 0.51
CA ASN A 327 -11.98 4.41 -0.32
C ASN A 327 -12.48 3.66 -1.57
N ARG A 328 -11.53 3.13 -2.31
CA ARG A 328 -11.76 2.33 -3.52
C ARG A 328 -12.71 1.14 -3.29
N ASP A 329 -12.64 0.48 -2.13
CA ASP A 329 -13.41 -0.74 -1.87
C ASP A 329 -14.82 -0.42 -1.37
N LYS A 330 -14.99 0.68 -0.63
CA LYS A 330 -16.28 1.11 -0.11
C LYS A 330 -16.36 2.62 0.02
N ARG A 331 -17.40 3.21 -0.55
CA ARG A 331 -17.76 4.62 -0.34
C ARG A 331 -19.20 4.71 0.15
N GLU A 332 -19.46 5.58 1.11
CA GLU A 332 -20.79 5.76 1.65
C GLU A 332 -21.10 7.21 2.04
N THR A 333 -22.37 7.48 2.18
CA THR A 333 -22.89 8.75 2.71
C THR A 333 -24.17 8.51 3.46
N VAL A 334 -24.44 9.38 4.43
CA VAL A 334 -25.65 9.34 5.26
C VAL A 334 -26.44 10.61 5.02
N ILE A 335 -27.71 10.48 4.64
CA ILE A 335 -28.59 11.57 4.25
C ILE A 335 -29.79 11.60 5.21
N ASN A 336 -29.98 12.71 5.89
CA ASN A 336 -31.14 12.92 6.74
C ASN A 336 -32.32 13.42 5.88
N LEU A 337 -33.15 12.47 5.36
CA LEU A 337 -34.29 12.80 4.50
C LEU A 337 -35.30 13.64 5.23
N ALA A 338 -35.53 13.44 6.54
CA ALA A 338 -36.46 14.25 7.34
C ALA A 338 -36.09 15.73 7.30
N LYS A 339 -34.81 16.05 7.35
CA LYS A 339 -34.30 17.42 7.25
C LYS A 339 -34.39 17.94 5.82
N GLU A 340 -33.91 17.14 4.88
CA GLU A 340 -33.76 17.56 3.49
C GLU A 340 -35.11 17.67 2.79
N LEU A 341 -36.10 16.84 3.10
CA LEU A 341 -37.42 16.81 2.49
C LEU A 341 -38.50 17.48 3.37
N ALA A 342 -38.07 18.25 4.37
CA ALA A 342 -39.02 18.94 5.30
C ALA A 342 -40.05 19.78 4.53
N GLY A 343 -41.33 19.59 4.86
CA GLY A 343 -42.44 20.29 4.24
C GLY A 343 -42.93 19.72 2.91
N MET A 344 -42.30 18.67 2.40
CA MET A 344 -42.76 17.98 1.21
C MET A 344 -43.74 16.88 1.59
N THR A 345 -44.96 17.00 1.12
CA THR A 345 -46.02 15.99 1.29
C THR A 345 -46.28 15.29 -0.02
N SER A 346 -46.70 14.02 0.03
CA SER A 346 -47.10 13.24 -1.15
C SER A 346 -45.98 12.74 -2.05
N LEU A 347 -44.73 12.67 -1.54
CA LEU A 347 -43.64 12.00 -2.26
C LEU A 347 -43.82 10.50 -2.18
N THR A 348 -43.78 9.84 -3.33
CA THR A 348 -43.84 8.36 -3.43
C THR A 348 -42.50 7.74 -3.81
N LYS A 349 -41.56 8.54 -4.27
CA LYS A 349 -40.20 8.13 -4.66
C LYS A 349 -39.24 9.30 -4.64
N ILE A 350 -37.96 8.99 -4.56
CA ILE A 350 -36.87 9.88 -4.90
C ILE A 350 -36.09 9.28 -6.07
N HIS A 351 -35.57 10.12 -6.94
CA HIS A 351 -34.71 9.69 -8.03
C HIS A 351 -33.25 9.92 -7.64
N LEU A 352 -32.43 8.87 -7.63
CA LEU A 352 -31.02 8.89 -7.28
C LEU A 352 -30.14 8.72 -8.51
N LYS A 353 -29.22 9.64 -8.69
CA LYS A 353 -28.14 9.55 -9.66
C LYS A 353 -26.80 9.66 -8.95
N ILE A 354 -25.85 8.75 -9.24
CA ILE A 354 -24.48 8.82 -8.77
C ILE A 354 -23.57 8.90 -10.00
N THR A 355 -22.62 9.85 -9.97
CA THR A 355 -21.63 10.05 -11.02
C THR A 355 -20.22 9.95 -10.44
N ASN A 356 -19.26 9.49 -11.25
CA ASN A 356 -17.86 9.53 -10.89
C ASN A 356 -17.19 10.87 -11.26
N SER A 357 -15.89 11.00 -10.98
CA SER A 357 -15.09 12.20 -11.28
C SER A 357 -15.00 12.58 -12.76
N ASN A 358 -15.36 11.66 -13.65
CA ASN A 358 -15.39 11.88 -15.10
C ASN A 358 -16.82 12.11 -15.63
N ASP A 359 -17.76 12.45 -14.74
CA ASP A 359 -19.19 12.64 -15.05
C ASP A 359 -19.89 11.39 -15.63
N VAL A 360 -19.28 10.21 -15.49
CA VAL A 360 -19.92 8.95 -15.89
C VAL A 360 -20.94 8.55 -14.85
N THR A 361 -22.17 8.27 -15.28
CA THR A 361 -23.25 7.80 -14.40
C THR A 361 -23.00 6.34 -14.02
N VAL A 362 -22.81 6.07 -12.73
CA VAL A 362 -22.59 4.72 -12.18
C VAL A 362 -23.83 4.16 -11.49
N VAL A 363 -24.78 5.02 -11.10
CA VAL A 363 -26.11 4.64 -10.58
C VAL A 363 -27.13 5.64 -11.10
N ASP A 364 -28.25 5.13 -11.57
CA ASP A 364 -29.40 5.94 -12.02
C ASP A 364 -30.66 5.12 -11.73
N THR A 365 -31.38 5.47 -10.63
CA THR A 365 -32.49 4.65 -10.17
C THR A 365 -33.51 5.42 -9.35
N ASP A 366 -34.73 4.94 -9.38
CA ASP A 366 -35.78 5.42 -8.48
C ASP A 366 -35.82 4.58 -7.19
N LEU A 367 -35.84 5.24 -6.06
CA LEU A 367 -35.98 4.63 -4.75
C LEU A 367 -37.38 4.95 -4.22
N PRO A 368 -38.23 3.93 -3.97
CA PRO A 368 -39.58 4.14 -3.50
C PRO A 368 -39.60 4.61 -2.04
N LEU A 369 -40.47 5.59 -1.74
CA LEU A 369 -40.78 6.01 -0.39
C LEU A 369 -42.06 5.30 0.06
N VAL A 370 -42.04 4.72 1.25
CA VAL A 370 -43.22 4.10 1.85
C VAL A 370 -43.79 4.99 2.95
N PRO A 371 -45.13 5.02 3.15
CA PRO A 371 -45.74 5.73 4.28
C PRO A 371 -45.20 5.17 5.61
N LEU A 372 -45.02 6.04 6.59
CA LEU A 372 -44.51 5.63 7.92
C LEU A 372 -45.39 4.52 8.56
N SER A 373 -46.69 4.50 8.26
CA SER A 373 -47.62 3.45 8.72
C SER A 373 -47.32 2.05 8.16
N GLU A 374 -46.54 1.95 7.10
CA GLU A 374 -46.18 0.68 6.44
C GLU A 374 -44.77 0.20 6.82
N ILE A 375 -44.05 0.98 7.64
CA ILE A 375 -42.72 0.61 8.13
C ILE A 375 -42.93 -0.07 9.48
N THR A 376 -42.68 -1.38 9.50
CA THR A 376 -42.60 -2.18 10.74
C THR A 376 -41.14 -2.25 11.18
N TYR A 377 -40.85 -1.76 12.37
CA TYR A 377 -39.56 -1.96 13.03
C TYR A 377 -39.65 -3.31 13.76
N GLU A 378 -38.97 -4.33 13.23
CA GLU A 378 -38.73 -5.58 13.94
C GLU A 378 -37.51 -5.48 14.86
#